data_a8c40f3a8e4990bf5b12686e06fbddf6
#
_entry.id   a8c40f3a8e4990bf5b12686e06fbddf6
#
_cell.length_a   1.000
_cell.length_b   1.000
_cell.length_c   1.000
_cell.angle_alpha   90.00
_cell.angle_beta   90.00
_cell.angle_gamma   90.00
#
_symmetry.space_group_name_H-M   'P 1'
#
loop_
_entity.id
_entity.type
_entity.pdbx_description
1 polymer ?
#
loop_
_entity_poly.entity_id
_entity_poly.type
_entity_poly.pdbx_seq_one_letter_code
_entity_poly.pdbx_strand_id
1 'polypeptide(L)'
;MALALSGTACSMGGSESPASPTRPALAGGTLHLALAAKYVTLQDPTILDPAAPYEPFDRIDAEILRCCLVRTLLSYTGLATEDGGTELRPDLASAMPALSQDRLTWTFRLKEGLHYAPPLEETEITAADVVRGIERTAGIERTATVSGSGGTVSGSGGSGGSYSTYYSVIRGYDSFARGETDSIPGLEVVNDHTLAVHLTEVTNDLGYRLALPGSAPIPADPRDPSAPYGVADGHDEGYGPYLIASGPYMIQGADLLEPSMAASAQPRSRGLTKRSLTLVRNPSWDRSTDELRGAYVERIEFRVMKQAEAERGLDQGTIDTIFSGSSTKQVERYLADPELAPRVTRGTVDFSVGYTAMNLAVPPFDDVHVRRAVNLAYEANRWIRVTNRHTSTASGVGPLGHVAPDATEEDLLRHERVYPFNPAAAKAEMARSSYDENRDGICDDPSCKDVFALETNLGFEKYADRVWVDGLRKIGITLNIRRIANTDKYTEMSLDPTTKIAMNLGAFWTADYPNASNLFATLFTSNGIGGQFYGNESLVGVGPDDLHRWGYGVTSVPNVDAEIDQCLSFIGFAQTRCWAELDQLLMTRIVPWVPQCTLEYSGVRSERLVRFPIDQALDVWPALDQIAIAPGSD
;
A
#
# COMPACT_ATOMS: atom_id res chain seq x y z
N MET A 1 48.83 57.19 -21.11
CA MET A 1 48.50 56.30 -22.24
C MET A 1 47.33 55.44 -21.74
N ALA A 2 46.10 55.91 -21.96
CA ALA A 2 44.90 55.26 -21.48
C ALA A 2 44.31 54.41 -22.61
N LEU A 3 44.10 53.09 -22.36
CA LEU A 3 43.39 52.24 -23.28
C LEU A 3 41.91 52.18 -22.78
N ALA A 4 41.02 52.64 -23.63
CA ALA A 4 39.59 52.47 -23.47
C ALA A 4 39.18 51.06 -23.89
N LEU A 5 38.50 50.30 -22.99
CA LEU A 5 37.83 49.07 -23.30
C LEU A 5 36.33 49.38 -23.51
N SER A 6 35.86 49.24 -24.74
CA SER A 6 34.47 49.30 -25.14
C SER A 6 33.77 48.02 -24.70
N GLY A 7 32.82 48.14 -23.77
CA GLY A 7 31.91 47.06 -23.36
C GLY A 7 30.77 46.91 -24.34
N THR A 8 30.70 45.78 -25.02
CA THR A 8 29.54 45.35 -25.80
C THR A 8 28.52 44.70 -24.85
N ALA A 9 27.38 45.32 -24.64
CA ALA A 9 26.27 44.74 -23.92
C ALA A 9 25.62 43.63 -24.75
N CYS A 10 25.75 42.39 -24.33
CA CYS A 10 24.90 41.29 -24.82
C CYS A 10 23.52 41.43 -24.21
N SER A 11 22.52 41.71 -25.03
CA SER A 11 21.14 41.59 -24.67
C SER A 11 20.83 40.09 -24.42
N MET A 12 20.48 39.73 -23.21
CA MET A 12 19.89 38.43 -22.93
C MET A 12 18.50 38.39 -23.56
N GLY A 13 18.41 37.67 -24.67
CA GLY A 13 17.10 37.24 -25.21
C GLY A 13 16.43 36.36 -24.20
N GLY A 14 15.23 36.73 -23.76
CA GLY A 14 14.37 35.85 -22.95
C GLY A 14 14.13 34.56 -23.73
N SER A 15 14.55 33.45 -23.15
CA SER A 15 14.10 32.14 -23.61
C SER A 15 12.62 32.04 -23.27
N GLU A 16 11.74 32.21 -24.25
CA GLU A 16 10.38 31.73 -24.19
C GLU A 16 10.47 30.21 -23.93
N SER A 17 9.99 29.77 -22.77
CA SER A 17 9.74 28.35 -22.53
C SER A 17 8.90 27.82 -23.69
N PRO A 18 9.26 26.68 -24.30
CA PRO A 18 8.45 26.10 -25.35
C PRO A 18 7.04 25.86 -24.78
N ALA A 19 6.05 26.47 -25.40
CA ALA A 19 4.65 26.22 -25.08
C ALA A 19 4.43 24.70 -25.07
N SER A 20 3.94 24.17 -23.95
CA SER A 20 3.58 22.78 -23.85
C SER A 20 2.73 22.41 -25.07
N PRO A 21 3.04 21.32 -25.78
CA PRO A 21 2.26 20.94 -26.96
C PRO A 21 0.80 20.83 -26.54
N THR A 22 -0.07 21.55 -27.24
CA THR A 22 -1.54 21.43 -27.08
C THR A 22 -1.87 19.95 -27.26
N ARG A 23 -2.21 19.28 -26.13
CA ARG A 23 -2.60 17.88 -26.15
C ARG A 23 -3.79 17.75 -27.11
N PRO A 24 -3.75 16.82 -28.10
CA PRO A 24 -4.96 16.49 -28.85
C PRO A 24 -6.05 16.12 -27.84
N ALA A 25 -7.31 16.45 -28.12
CA ALA A 25 -8.42 16.14 -27.24
C ALA A 25 -8.53 14.59 -27.13
N LEU A 26 -7.92 14.03 -26.09
CA LEU A 26 -7.93 12.59 -25.78
C LEU A 26 -9.17 12.21 -24.94
N ALA A 27 -10.15 13.11 -24.86
CA ALA A 27 -11.35 12.89 -24.04
C ALA A 27 -12.39 12.09 -24.81
N GLY A 28 -13.00 11.10 -24.15
CA GLY A 28 -14.12 10.32 -24.68
C GLY A 28 -13.93 8.81 -24.59
N GLY A 29 -14.98 8.09 -24.98
CA GLY A 29 -14.99 6.63 -25.09
C GLY A 29 -15.20 5.88 -23.77
N THR A 30 -15.38 4.57 -23.91
CA THR A 30 -15.56 3.63 -22.82
C THR A 30 -14.33 2.74 -22.66
N LEU A 31 -13.79 2.70 -21.44
CA LEU A 31 -12.69 1.81 -21.06
C LEU A 31 -13.26 0.47 -20.55
N HIS A 32 -12.91 -0.64 -21.20
CA HIS A 32 -13.36 -1.99 -20.84
C HIS A 32 -12.27 -2.76 -20.11
N LEU A 33 -12.49 -3.05 -18.85
CA LEU A 33 -11.53 -3.70 -17.96
C LEU A 33 -12.01 -5.07 -17.51
N ALA A 34 -11.10 -6.03 -17.46
CA ALA A 34 -11.32 -7.29 -16.79
C ALA A 34 -10.72 -7.29 -15.37
N LEU A 35 -11.47 -7.87 -14.43
CA LEU A 35 -11.00 -8.26 -13.10
C LEU A 35 -10.92 -9.80 -13.07
N ALA A 36 -9.75 -10.34 -12.73
CA ALA A 36 -9.60 -11.78 -12.65
C ALA A 36 -10.33 -12.33 -11.41
N ALA A 37 -11.34 -13.18 -11.63
CA ALA A 37 -12.24 -13.70 -10.58
C ALA A 37 -11.53 -14.45 -9.42
N LYS A 38 -10.24 -14.75 -9.55
CA LYS A 38 -9.45 -15.35 -8.48
C LYS A 38 -9.12 -14.34 -7.37
N TYR A 39 -9.08 -13.05 -7.71
CA TYR A 39 -8.55 -12.00 -6.84
C TYR A 39 -9.62 -11.01 -6.37
N VAL A 40 -10.79 -10.96 -7.01
CA VAL A 40 -11.81 -9.95 -6.73
C VAL A 40 -13.20 -10.53 -6.64
N THR A 41 -13.93 -10.15 -5.62
CA THR A 41 -15.36 -10.34 -5.50
C THR A 41 -16.05 -9.01 -5.28
N LEU A 42 -16.81 -8.53 -6.26
CA LEU A 42 -17.66 -7.34 -6.11
C LEU A 42 -18.93 -7.60 -5.27
N GLN A 43 -18.96 -8.73 -4.54
CA GLN A 43 -20.08 -9.10 -3.66
C GLN A 43 -19.87 -8.66 -2.21
N ASP A 44 -18.63 -8.32 -1.87
CA ASP A 44 -18.29 -7.87 -0.53
C ASP A 44 -19.06 -6.58 -0.23
N PRO A 45 -19.77 -6.48 0.90
CA PRO A 45 -20.46 -5.25 1.28
C PRO A 45 -19.50 -4.09 1.53
N THR A 46 -18.23 -4.37 1.83
CA THR A 46 -17.20 -3.37 2.11
C THR A 46 -16.51 -2.84 0.85
N ILE A 47 -16.76 -3.45 -0.33
CA ILE A 47 -16.14 -3.00 -1.59
C ILE A 47 -16.43 -1.51 -1.84
N LEU A 48 -15.39 -0.76 -2.21
CA LEU A 48 -15.43 0.68 -2.44
C LEU A 48 -15.83 1.53 -1.22
N ASP A 49 -15.77 0.98 -0.02
CA ASP A 49 -15.93 1.76 1.20
C ASP A 49 -14.59 2.38 1.62
N PRO A 50 -14.47 3.72 1.65
CA PRO A 50 -13.20 4.37 1.98
C PRO A 50 -12.64 4.03 3.37
N ALA A 51 -13.52 3.67 4.31
CA ALA A 51 -13.15 3.34 5.68
C ALA A 51 -13.01 1.84 5.94
N ALA A 52 -13.35 1.00 4.96
CA ALA A 52 -13.33 -0.45 5.13
C ALA A 52 -11.92 -1.00 5.33
N PRO A 53 -11.77 -2.09 6.10
CA PRO A 53 -10.57 -2.91 6.06
C PRO A 53 -10.36 -3.40 4.62
N TYR A 54 -9.13 -3.26 4.10
CA TYR A 54 -8.82 -3.82 2.80
C TYR A 54 -8.15 -5.20 2.96
N GLU A 55 -8.47 -6.10 2.07
CA GLU A 55 -7.79 -7.39 1.98
C GLU A 55 -6.34 -7.17 1.48
N PRO A 56 -5.33 -7.80 2.09
CA PRO A 56 -3.92 -7.60 1.73
C PRO A 56 -3.58 -7.85 0.27
N PHE A 57 -4.43 -8.60 -0.42
CA PHE A 57 -4.20 -9.00 -1.82
C PHE A 57 -5.15 -8.33 -2.83
N ASP A 58 -6.07 -7.46 -2.39
CA ASP A 58 -7.15 -6.88 -3.20
C ASP A 58 -7.23 -5.35 -3.06
N ARG A 59 -6.09 -4.66 -3.24
CA ARG A 59 -6.01 -3.18 -3.19
C ARG A 59 -6.59 -2.47 -4.41
N ILE A 60 -7.33 -3.19 -5.24
CA ILE A 60 -7.96 -2.64 -6.45
C ILE A 60 -8.87 -1.46 -6.14
N ASP A 61 -9.59 -1.53 -5.04
CA ASP A 61 -10.50 -0.48 -4.59
C ASP A 61 -9.77 0.79 -4.15
N ALA A 62 -8.56 0.69 -3.58
CA ALA A 62 -7.77 1.85 -3.21
C ALA A 62 -7.47 2.74 -4.43
N GLU A 63 -7.08 2.14 -5.57
CA GLU A 63 -6.89 2.89 -6.82
C GLU A 63 -8.20 3.43 -7.37
N ILE A 64 -9.29 2.64 -7.39
CA ILE A 64 -10.59 3.11 -7.87
C ILE A 64 -11.13 4.26 -7.01
N LEU A 65 -10.91 4.20 -5.70
CA LEU A 65 -11.25 5.29 -4.79
C LEU A 65 -10.41 6.53 -5.10
N ARG A 66 -9.08 6.43 -5.09
CA ARG A 66 -8.15 7.53 -5.31
C ARG A 66 -8.34 8.22 -6.67
N CYS A 67 -8.33 7.43 -7.75
CA CYS A 67 -8.36 7.98 -9.11
C CYS A 67 -9.71 8.58 -9.47
N CYS A 68 -10.77 8.00 -8.94
CA CYS A 68 -12.05 8.07 -9.61
C CYS A 68 -13.17 8.57 -8.70
N LEU A 69 -13.33 8.01 -7.50
CA LEU A 69 -14.52 8.20 -6.68
C LEU A 69 -14.37 9.25 -5.58
N VAL A 70 -13.22 9.33 -4.92
CA VAL A 70 -13.07 10.24 -3.79
C VAL A 70 -11.84 11.13 -3.94
N ARG A 71 -11.91 12.31 -3.33
CA ARG A 71 -10.79 13.23 -3.13
C ARG A 71 -10.43 13.27 -1.67
N THR A 72 -9.15 13.50 -1.38
CA THR A 72 -8.61 13.63 -0.02
C THR A 72 -7.93 14.99 0.12
N LEU A 73 -7.45 15.36 1.31
CA LEU A 73 -6.77 16.65 1.50
C LEU A 73 -5.55 16.79 0.60
N LEU A 74 -4.75 15.75 0.51
CA LEU A 74 -3.59 15.59 -0.38
C LEU A 74 -3.77 14.30 -1.19
N SER A 75 -3.17 14.21 -2.38
CA SER A 75 -3.22 13.00 -3.20
C SER A 75 -2.02 12.92 -4.15
N TYR A 76 -2.08 12.03 -5.12
CA TYR A 76 -1.01 11.72 -6.08
C TYR A 76 -1.50 11.91 -7.51
N THR A 77 -0.54 12.01 -8.45
CA THR A 77 -0.86 12.25 -9.88
C THR A 77 -1.25 10.99 -10.65
N GLY A 78 -1.13 9.80 -10.06
CA GLY A 78 -1.35 8.54 -10.77
C GLY A 78 -0.30 8.26 -11.85
N LEU A 79 0.91 8.77 -11.69
CA LEU A 79 2.04 8.54 -12.59
C LEU A 79 3.08 7.62 -11.96
N ALA A 80 4.11 7.26 -12.73
CA ALA A 80 5.25 6.52 -12.22
C ALA A 80 6.07 7.38 -11.23
N THR A 81 6.83 6.73 -10.36
CA THR A 81 7.72 7.40 -9.38
C THR A 81 8.68 8.37 -10.06
N GLU A 82 9.28 7.97 -11.18
CA GLU A 82 10.20 8.80 -11.99
C GLU A 82 9.55 10.06 -12.58
N ASP A 83 8.22 10.06 -12.71
CA ASP A 83 7.41 11.20 -13.16
C ASP A 83 6.79 12.00 -11.98
N GLY A 84 7.25 11.76 -10.75
CA GLY A 84 6.75 12.40 -9.53
C GLY A 84 5.41 11.83 -9.03
N GLY A 85 5.07 10.60 -9.43
CA GLY A 85 3.81 9.95 -9.08
C GLY A 85 3.63 9.69 -7.59
N THR A 86 4.72 9.56 -6.84
CA THR A 86 4.73 9.31 -5.40
C THR A 86 4.86 10.58 -4.54
N GLU A 87 4.96 11.75 -5.19
CA GLU A 87 5.00 13.03 -4.48
C GLU A 87 3.59 13.46 -4.05
N LEU A 88 3.45 13.83 -2.78
CA LEU A 88 2.21 14.41 -2.27
C LEU A 88 1.93 15.76 -2.92
N ARG A 89 0.70 15.94 -3.38
CA ARG A 89 0.19 17.18 -3.97
C ARG A 89 -1.12 17.61 -3.29
N PRO A 90 -1.41 18.92 -3.22
CA PRO A 90 -2.71 19.41 -2.79
C PRO A 90 -3.84 18.87 -3.68
N ASP A 91 -4.93 18.38 -3.07
CA ASP A 91 -6.14 17.90 -3.78
C ASP A 91 -7.38 18.69 -3.35
N LEU A 92 -8.07 18.32 -2.26
CA LEU A 92 -9.07 19.20 -1.65
C LEU A 92 -8.42 20.42 -1.02
N ALA A 93 -7.22 20.28 -0.48
CA ALA A 93 -6.45 21.41 0.03
C ALA A 93 -6.02 22.34 -1.12
N SER A 94 -6.03 23.65 -0.86
CA SER A 94 -5.59 24.68 -1.81
C SER A 94 -4.06 24.80 -1.91
N ALA A 95 -3.34 24.31 -0.89
CA ALA A 95 -1.87 24.27 -0.81
C ALA A 95 -1.43 23.16 0.15
N MET A 96 -0.13 22.88 0.22
CA MET A 96 0.43 22.04 1.28
C MET A 96 0.15 22.67 2.65
N PRO A 97 -0.07 21.85 3.71
CA PRO A 97 -0.44 22.35 5.03
C PRO A 97 0.62 23.24 5.64
N ALA A 98 0.18 24.22 6.43
CA ALA A 98 1.05 25.01 7.28
C ALA A 98 1.31 24.26 8.60
N LEU A 99 2.57 24.15 9.01
CA LEU A 99 2.98 23.52 10.26
C LEU A 99 3.25 24.57 11.33
N SER A 100 2.82 24.30 12.57
CA SER A 100 3.24 25.06 13.75
C SER A 100 4.75 24.92 14.01
N GLN A 101 5.31 25.83 14.79
CA GLN A 101 6.76 25.83 15.10
C GLN A 101 7.22 24.53 15.79
N ASP A 102 6.37 23.94 16.65
CA ASP A 102 6.61 22.66 17.31
C ASP A 102 6.26 21.45 16.44
N ARG A 103 5.71 21.68 15.23
CA ARG A 103 5.27 20.68 14.25
C ARG A 103 4.18 19.72 14.77
N LEU A 104 3.49 20.09 15.84
CA LEU A 104 2.38 19.30 16.39
C LEU A 104 1.01 19.74 15.86
N THR A 105 0.94 20.82 15.07
CA THR A 105 -0.31 21.25 14.43
C THR A 105 -0.10 21.41 12.93
N TRP A 106 -0.94 20.74 12.16
CA TRP A 106 -1.00 20.82 10.70
C TRP A 106 -2.29 21.54 10.32
N THR A 107 -2.18 22.69 9.63
CA THR A 107 -3.35 23.47 9.20
C THR A 107 -3.55 23.35 7.70
N PHE A 108 -4.68 22.80 7.30
CA PHE A 108 -5.12 22.64 5.91
C PHE A 108 -6.16 23.70 5.58
N ARG A 109 -6.03 24.30 4.40
CA ARG A 109 -7.04 25.18 3.82
C ARG A 109 -7.64 24.49 2.60
N LEU A 110 -8.95 24.29 2.61
CA LEU A 110 -9.65 23.65 1.51
C LEU A 110 -9.90 24.66 0.38
N LYS A 111 -10.02 24.15 -0.83
CA LYS A 111 -10.56 24.91 -1.98
C LYS A 111 -12.05 25.14 -1.73
N GLU A 112 -12.56 26.30 -2.10
CA GLU A 112 -13.98 26.65 -2.01
C GLU A 112 -14.74 26.18 -3.26
N GLY A 113 -16.06 25.96 -3.14
CA GLY A 113 -16.94 25.60 -4.25
C GLY A 113 -16.74 24.17 -4.77
N LEU A 114 -16.18 23.27 -3.97
CA LEU A 114 -16.12 21.85 -4.30
C LEU A 114 -17.40 21.16 -3.84
N HIS A 115 -18.07 20.43 -4.74
CA HIS A 115 -19.35 19.80 -4.46
C HIS A 115 -19.30 18.28 -4.62
N TYR A 116 -20.20 17.61 -3.92
CA TYR A 116 -20.43 16.18 -4.10
C TYR A 116 -21.11 15.86 -5.43
N ALA A 117 -21.04 14.61 -5.83
CA ALA A 117 -21.80 14.08 -6.95
C ALA A 117 -23.32 14.06 -6.63
N PRO A 118 -24.20 14.04 -7.65
CA PRO A 118 -25.60 13.75 -7.42
C PRO A 118 -25.81 12.46 -6.59
N PRO A 119 -26.81 12.44 -5.70
CA PRO A 119 -27.89 13.43 -5.55
C PRO A 119 -27.59 14.58 -4.57
N LEU A 120 -26.33 14.82 -4.22
CA LEU A 120 -25.93 15.89 -3.30
C LEU A 120 -25.12 17.00 -4.00
N GLU A 121 -25.42 17.26 -5.27
CA GLU A 121 -24.70 18.22 -6.12
C GLU A 121 -24.72 19.67 -5.62
N GLU A 122 -25.70 20.02 -4.80
CA GLU A 122 -25.80 21.35 -4.17
C GLU A 122 -25.04 21.43 -2.82
N THR A 123 -24.47 20.30 -2.36
CA THR A 123 -23.77 20.24 -1.07
C THR A 123 -22.29 20.48 -1.28
N GLU A 124 -21.76 21.55 -0.71
CA GLU A 124 -20.34 21.88 -0.72
C GLU A 124 -19.56 20.99 0.25
N ILE A 125 -18.35 20.58 -0.16
CA ILE A 125 -17.42 19.79 0.66
C ILE A 125 -16.72 20.72 1.64
N THR A 126 -16.83 20.43 2.95
CA THR A 126 -16.29 21.25 4.02
C THR A 126 -15.25 20.50 4.87
N ALA A 127 -14.54 21.23 5.74
CA ALA A 127 -13.63 20.66 6.71
C ALA A 127 -14.33 19.67 7.67
N ALA A 128 -15.60 19.91 8.01
CA ALA A 128 -16.39 19.01 8.83
C ALA A 128 -16.63 17.65 8.15
N ASP A 129 -16.71 17.62 6.81
CA ASP A 129 -16.88 16.37 6.07
C ASP A 129 -15.62 15.50 6.12
N VAL A 130 -14.44 16.13 6.08
CA VAL A 130 -13.15 15.44 6.25
C VAL A 130 -13.04 14.85 7.66
N VAL A 131 -13.43 15.64 8.69
CA VAL A 131 -13.46 15.15 10.08
C VAL A 131 -14.38 13.93 10.21
N ARG A 132 -15.60 13.99 9.63
CA ARG A 132 -16.53 12.84 9.62
C ARG A 132 -15.92 11.61 8.96
N GLY A 133 -15.18 11.76 7.86
CA GLY A 133 -14.50 10.65 7.18
C GLY A 133 -13.47 9.98 8.09
N ILE A 134 -12.60 10.78 8.73
CA ILE A 134 -11.56 10.27 9.64
C ILE A 134 -12.20 9.62 10.87
N GLU A 135 -13.19 10.28 11.49
CA GLU A 135 -13.88 9.74 12.67
C GLU A 135 -14.66 8.47 12.35
N ARG A 136 -15.28 8.38 11.16
CA ARG A 136 -15.91 7.13 10.72
C ARG A 136 -14.90 6.02 10.59
N THR A 137 -13.76 6.25 9.95
CA THR A 137 -12.68 5.27 9.80
C THR A 137 -12.15 4.81 11.17
N ALA A 138 -11.92 5.74 12.10
CA ALA A 138 -11.56 5.44 13.48
C ALA A 138 -12.66 4.70 14.26
N GLY A 139 -13.94 5.01 13.96
CA GLY A 139 -15.11 4.45 14.64
C GLY A 139 -15.44 3.02 14.27
N ILE A 140 -14.97 2.48 13.16
CA ILE A 140 -15.17 1.08 12.77
C ILE A 140 -14.67 0.13 13.86
N GLU A 141 -13.58 0.46 14.54
CA GLU A 141 -13.08 -0.32 15.66
C GLU A 141 -14.01 -0.30 16.89
N ARG A 142 -14.76 0.80 17.11
CA ARG A 142 -15.72 0.93 18.23
C ARG A 142 -16.88 -0.07 18.12
N THR A 143 -17.43 -0.23 16.92
CA THR A 143 -18.55 -1.16 16.69
C THR A 143 -18.14 -2.60 16.91
N ALA A 144 -16.91 -2.97 16.63
CA ALA A 144 -16.36 -4.28 16.88
C ALA A 144 -16.24 -4.62 18.38
N THR A 145 -15.90 -3.65 19.21
CA THR A 145 -15.72 -3.85 20.67
C THR A 145 -17.04 -3.85 21.44
N VAL A 146 -18.05 -3.08 21.00
CA VAL A 146 -19.35 -2.94 21.68
C VAL A 146 -20.26 -4.15 21.44
N SER A 147 -20.08 -4.88 20.35
CA SER A 147 -20.93 -6.06 20.04
C SER A 147 -20.71 -7.27 20.96
N GLY A 148 -19.84 -7.17 21.97
CA GLY A 148 -19.75 -8.17 23.07
C GLY A 148 -19.32 -9.58 22.65
N SER A 149 -19.05 -9.79 21.40
CA SER A 149 -18.36 -10.95 20.90
C SER A 149 -16.88 -10.62 20.91
N GLY A 150 -16.12 -11.20 21.80
CA GLY A 150 -14.66 -11.18 21.76
C GLY A 150 -14.13 -11.92 20.51
N GLY A 151 -14.80 -11.69 19.40
CA GLY A 151 -14.47 -12.11 18.06
C GLY A 151 -14.00 -10.88 17.30
N THR A 152 -12.81 -10.95 16.78
CA THR A 152 -12.34 -10.24 15.61
C THR A 152 -13.53 -9.79 14.75
N VAL A 153 -13.48 -8.56 14.24
CA VAL A 153 -14.43 -8.06 13.25
C VAL A 153 -14.47 -9.08 12.12
N SER A 154 -15.44 -9.96 12.19
CA SER A 154 -15.70 -10.98 11.19
C SER A 154 -16.71 -10.40 10.20
N GLY A 155 -16.28 -9.38 9.49
CA GLY A 155 -16.82 -9.17 8.16
C GLY A 155 -16.20 -10.27 7.31
N SER A 156 -16.97 -11.31 7.01
CA SER A 156 -16.66 -12.39 6.07
C SER A 156 -15.16 -12.69 5.85
N GLY A 157 -14.47 -13.18 6.88
CA GLY A 157 -13.25 -13.98 6.71
C GLY A 157 -11.98 -13.28 6.25
N GLY A 158 -11.88 -11.98 6.31
CA GLY A 158 -10.68 -11.26 5.91
C GLY A 158 -9.94 -10.61 7.09
N SER A 159 -8.65 -10.88 7.20
CA SER A 159 -7.71 -10.21 8.11
C SER A 159 -7.24 -8.86 7.54
N GLY A 160 -8.09 -8.15 6.83
CA GLY A 160 -7.75 -6.88 6.18
C GLY A 160 -7.47 -5.75 7.18
N GLY A 161 -6.42 -4.97 6.91
CA GLY A 161 -6.04 -3.82 7.72
C GLY A 161 -7.03 -2.67 7.57
N SER A 162 -7.41 -2.06 8.69
CA SER A 162 -8.11 -0.78 8.68
C SER A 162 -7.09 0.36 8.63
N TYR A 163 -7.40 1.39 7.83
CA TYR A 163 -6.60 2.64 7.84
C TYR A 163 -6.68 3.37 9.18
N SER A 164 -7.56 2.96 10.09
CA SER A 164 -7.81 3.62 11.38
C SER A 164 -6.53 3.83 12.19
N THR A 165 -5.65 2.84 12.26
CA THR A 165 -4.42 2.88 13.05
C THR A 165 -3.45 3.98 12.60
N TYR A 166 -3.51 4.40 11.32
CA TYR A 166 -2.68 5.49 10.81
C TYR A 166 -3.04 6.86 11.40
N TYR A 167 -4.23 7.00 11.96
CA TYR A 167 -4.70 8.24 12.59
C TYR A 167 -4.45 8.28 14.10
N SER A 168 -3.85 7.24 14.70
CA SER A 168 -3.57 7.15 16.14
C SER A 168 -2.67 8.26 16.69
N VAL A 169 -1.87 8.89 15.83
CA VAL A 169 -1.05 10.06 16.19
C VAL A 169 -1.87 11.34 16.42
N ILE A 170 -3.16 11.34 16.06
CA ILE A 170 -4.05 12.50 16.27
C ILE A 170 -4.49 12.53 17.73
N ARG A 171 -4.33 13.68 18.37
CA ARG A 171 -4.66 13.85 19.78
C ARG A 171 -6.11 13.47 20.09
N GLY A 172 -6.30 12.55 21.04
CA GLY A 172 -7.60 12.07 21.49
C GLY A 172 -8.17 10.91 20.67
N TYR A 173 -7.44 10.44 19.65
CA TYR A 173 -7.84 9.26 18.87
C TYR A 173 -8.12 8.04 19.74
N ASP A 174 -7.21 7.67 20.64
CA ASP A 174 -7.36 6.48 21.49
C ASP A 174 -8.62 6.52 22.36
N SER A 175 -8.94 7.67 22.94
CA SER A 175 -10.17 7.83 23.73
C SER A 175 -11.42 7.70 22.88
N PHE A 176 -11.36 8.23 21.65
CA PHE A 176 -12.45 8.06 20.69
C PHE A 176 -12.58 6.60 20.26
N ALA A 177 -11.50 5.92 19.87
CA ALA A 177 -11.52 4.50 19.46
C ALA A 177 -12.04 3.57 20.57
N ARG A 178 -11.76 3.89 21.86
CA ARG A 178 -12.32 3.18 23.01
C ARG A 178 -13.77 3.56 23.37
N GLY A 179 -14.37 4.51 22.66
CA GLY A 179 -15.73 4.99 22.93
C GLY A 179 -15.86 5.86 24.19
N GLU A 180 -14.78 6.45 24.66
CA GLU A 180 -14.77 7.36 25.83
C GLU A 180 -15.19 8.79 25.45
N THR A 181 -15.07 9.16 24.19
CA THR A 181 -15.49 10.45 23.61
C THR A 181 -16.27 10.23 22.32
N ASP A 182 -17.12 11.21 21.96
CA ASP A 182 -17.93 11.16 20.74
C ASP A 182 -17.25 11.82 19.52
N SER A 183 -16.07 12.41 19.71
CA SER A 183 -15.28 13.02 18.67
C SER A 183 -13.79 12.91 18.97
N ILE A 184 -12.94 13.16 17.96
CA ILE A 184 -11.48 13.23 18.10
C ILE A 184 -11.08 14.70 18.32
N PRO A 185 -10.74 15.11 19.56
CA PRO A 185 -10.46 16.52 19.89
C PRO A 185 -9.27 17.12 19.13
N GLY A 186 -8.43 16.28 18.54
CA GLY A 186 -7.31 16.71 17.70
C GLY A 186 -7.71 17.16 16.30
N LEU A 187 -8.96 16.97 15.88
CA LEU A 187 -9.52 17.43 14.62
C LEU A 187 -10.35 18.69 14.86
N GLU A 188 -9.75 19.85 14.66
CA GLU A 188 -10.39 21.15 14.91
C GLU A 188 -10.90 21.76 13.59
N VAL A 189 -12.21 21.85 13.43
CA VAL A 189 -12.84 22.61 12.35
C VAL A 189 -12.79 24.10 12.73
N VAL A 190 -11.80 24.81 12.19
CA VAL A 190 -11.63 26.25 12.45
C VAL A 190 -12.74 27.07 11.76
N ASN A 191 -13.08 26.68 10.54
CA ASN A 191 -14.22 27.13 9.75
C ASN A 191 -14.48 26.15 8.61
N ASP A 192 -15.49 26.36 7.78
CA ASP A 192 -15.90 25.45 6.71
C ASP A 192 -14.75 25.04 5.77
N HIS A 193 -13.76 25.91 5.57
CA HIS A 193 -12.63 25.68 4.66
C HIS A 193 -11.26 25.61 5.38
N THR A 194 -11.25 25.43 6.70
CA THR A 194 -9.98 25.33 7.45
C THR A 194 -10.06 24.25 8.51
N LEU A 195 -9.21 23.23 8.39
CA LEU A 195 -9.03 22.14 9.33
C LEU A 195 -7.65 22.25 9.98
N ALA A 196 -7.60 22.23 11.32
CA ALA A 196 -6.37 22.04 12.06
C ALA A 196 -6.32 20.63 12.66
N VAL A 197 -5.21 19.92 12.42
CA VAL A 197 -4.96 18.57 12.95
C VAL A 197 -3.87 18.65 13.99
N HIS A 198 -4.20 18.34 15.24
CA HIS A 198 -3.29 18.37 16.38
C HIS A 198 -2.80 16.97 16.72
N LEU A 199 -1.49 16.82 16.83
CA LEU A 199 -0.81 15.55 17.03
C LEU A 199 -0.38 15.36 18.48
N THR A 200 -0.17 14.12 18.88
CA THR A 200 0.42 13.71 20.15
C THR A 200 1.96 13.76 20.10
N GLU A 201 2.52 13.56 18.93
CA GLU A 201 3.96 13.50 18.67
C GLU A 201 4.29 14.06 17.28
N VAL A 202 5.56 14.41 17.07
CA VAL A 202 6.01 14.91 15.77
C VAL A 202 6.15 13.76 14.80
N THR A 203 5.36 13.80 13.72
CA THR A 203 5.54 12.90 12.57
C THR A 203 5.53 13.71 11.28
N ASN A 204 6.30 13.26 10.27
CA ASN A 204 6.37 13.93 8.97
C ASN A 204 5.60 13.18 7.88
N ASP A 205 4.99 12.07 8.22
CA ASP A 205 4.22 11.25 7.28
C ASP A 205 2.70 11.46 7.38
N LEU A 206 2.21 12.38 8.23
CA LEU A 206 0.78 12.65 8.36
C LEU A 206 0.12 12.98 7.02
N GLY A 207 0.81 13.72 6.13
CA GLY A 207 0.28 14.05 4.82
C GLY A 207 0.01 12.80 3.96
N TYR A 208 0.87 11.80 4.04
CA TYR A 208 0.69 10.51 3.37
C TYR A 208 -0.48 9.73 3.97
N ARG A 209 -0.63 9.72 5.29
CA ARG A 209 -1.75 9.08 5.98
C ARG A 209 -3.09 9.74 5.63
N LEU A 210 -3.10 11.07 5.47
CA LEU A 210 -4.28 11.84 5.03
C LEU A 210 -4.52 11.84 3.51
N ALA A 211 -3.68 11.16 2.74
CA ALA A 211 -3.91 10.86 1.33
C ALA A 211 -4.58 9.49 1.12
N LEU A 212 -4.70 8.69 2.19
CA LEU A 212 -5.41 7.41 2.15
C LEU A 212 -6.92 7.63 2.04
N PRO A 213 -7.65 6.74 1.34
CA PRO A 213 -9.10 6.84 1.18
C PRO A 213 -9.89 7.00 2.49
N GLY A 214 -9.39 6.43 3.60
CA GLY A 214 -10.02 6.54 4.91
C GLY A 214 -10.17 7.95 5.47
N SER A 215 -9.49 8.94 4.88
CA SER A 215 -9.66 10.37 5.20
C SER A 215 -10.57 11.12 4.23
N ALA A 216 -11.17 10.42 3.25
CA ALA A 216 -12.06 11.05 2.28
C ALA A 216 -13.26 11.70 2.97
N PRO A 217 -13.72 12.87 2.49
CA PRO A 217 -14.87 13.54 3.06
C PRO A 217 -16.15 12.71 2.88
N ILE A 218 -16.97 12.68 3.91
CA ILE A 218 -18.30 12.06 3.89
C ILE A 218 -19.32 13.15 4.20
N PRO A 219 -20.38 13.32 3.35
CA PRO A 219 -21.40 14.32 3.61
C PRO A 219 -22.17 14.05 4.90
N ALA A 220 -22.72 15.08 5.53
CA ALA A 220 -23.64 14.91 6.63
C ALA A 220 -24.92 14.18 6.16
N ASP A 221 -25.52 13.38 7.03
CA ASP A 221 -26.85 12.81 6.76
C ASP A 221 -27.89 13.95 6.76
N PRO A 222 -28.64 14.15 5.66
CA PRO A 222 -29.67 15.19 5.60
C PRO A 222 -30.77 15.10 6.66
N ARG A 223 -30.95 13.90 7.28
CA ARG A 223 -31.94 13.65 8.34
C ARG A 223 -31.36 13.91 9.73
N ASP A 224 -30.06 13.74 9.89
CA ASP A 224 -29.31 14.01 11.11
C ASP A 224 -27.94 14.63 10.76
N PRO A 225 -27.82 15.95 10.69
CA PRO A 225 -26.58 16.62 10.34
C PRO A 225 -25.40 16.36 11.29
N SER A 226 -25.65 15.77 12.46
CA SER A 226 -24.60 15.35 13.40
C SER A 226 -23.98 13.99 13.05
N ALA A 227 -24.62 13.23 12.14
CA ALA A 227 -24.16 11.92 11.71
C ALA A 227 -23.61 11.93 10.27
N PRO A 228 -22.65 11.06 9.95
CA PRO A 228 -22.24 10.81 8.58
C PRO A 228 -23.37 10.18 7.76
N TYR A 229 -23.51 10.57 6.49
CA TYR A 229 -24.47 9.96 5.57
C TYR A 229 -24.21 8.44 5.47
N GLY A 230 -25.27 7.67 5.60
CA GLY A 230 -25.25 6.21 5.50
C GLY A 230 -24.84 5.46 6.78
N VAL A 231 -24.21 6.11 7.75
CA VAL A 231 -23.77 5.48 9.01
C VAL A 231 -24.92 5.36 10.03
N ALA A 232 -25.75 6.40 10.13
CA ALA A 232 -26.85 6.48 11.10
C ALA A 232 -27.88 5.35 11.03
N ASP A 233 -27.87 4.53 9.98
CA ASP A 233 -28.82 3.43 9.76
C ASP A 233 -28.17 2.05 9.65
N GLY A 234 -26.93 1.88 10.15
CA GLY A 234 -26.23 0.60 10.18
C GLY A 234 -25.56 0.21 8.88
N HIS A 235 -25.13 1.19 8.08
CA HIS A 235 -24.24 0.98 6.93
C HIS A 235 -22.77 1.17 7.27
N ASP A 236 -22.39 1.05 8.54
CA ASP A 236 -20.98 1.15 8.96
C ASP A 236 -20.07 0.14 8.27
N GLU A 237 -20.64 -1.01 7.87
CA GLU A 237 -19.92 -2.09 7.20
C GLU A 237 -20.27 -2.22 5.71
N GLY A 238 -20.74 -1.17 5.03
CA GLY A 238 -21.20 -1.33 3.65
C GLY A 238 -21.56 -0.03 2.94
N TYR A 239 -20.83 1.04 3.22
CA TYR A 239 -21.08 2.35 2.61
C TYR A 239 -20.80 2.39 1.09
N GLY A 240 -19.83 1.60 0.59
CA GLY A 240 -19.39 1.66 -0.81
C GLY A 240 -20.52 1.63 -1.85
N PRO A 241 -21.54 0.75 -1.77
CA PRO A 241 -22.68 0.75 -2.68
C PRO A 241 -23.56 2.02 -2.66
N TYR A 242 -23.40 2.85 -1.63
CA TYR A 242 -24.13 4.10 -1.40
C TYR A 242 -23.23 5.32 -1.42
N LEU A 243 -21.98 5.15 -1.84
CA LEU A 243 -20.97 6.20 -1.85
C LEU A 243 -21.40 7.39 -2.70
N ILE A 244 -21.36 8.58 -2.09
CA ILE A 244 -21.50 9.86 -2.79
C ILE A 244 -20.09 10.32 -3.17
N ALA A 245 -19.81 10.36 -4.46
CA ALA A 245 -18.49 10.66 -4.96
C ALA A 245 -18.11 12.14 -4.79
N SER A 246 -16.84 12.40 -4.61
CA SER A 246 -16.22 13.74 -4.68
C SER A 246 -15.20 13.85 -5.81
N GLY A 247 -14.84 12.73 -6.44
CA GLY A 247 -13.89 12.62 -7.54
C GLY A 247 -14.52 12.80 -8.93
N PRO A 248 -13.72 12.58 -10.00
CA PRO A 248 -14.16 12.80 -11.39
C PRO A 248 -15.21 11.81 -11.91
N TYR A 249 -15.40 10.70 -11.23
CA TYR A 249 -16.39 9.68 -11.58
C TYR A 249 -17.29 9.37 -10.38
N MET A 250 -18.45 8.81 -10.70
CA MET A 250 -19.42 8.27 -9.73
C MET A 250 -19.88 6.88 -10.17
N ILE A 251 -20.39 6.07 -9.24
CA ILE A 251 -20.99 4.78 -9.59
C ILE A 251 -22.27 5.05 -10.39
N GLN A 252 -22.45 4.38 -11.52
CA GLN A 252 -23.65 4.55 -12.34
C GLN A 252 -24.92 4.27 -11.52
N GLY A 253 -25.86 5.22 -11.53
CA GLY A 253 -27.11 5.15 -10.80
C GLY A 253 -27.02 5.60 -9.34
N ALA A 254 -25.88 6.15 -8.90
CA ALA A 254 -25.76 6.80 -7.60
C ALA A 254 -26.65 8.07 -7.52
N ASP A 255 -26.90 8.72 -8.65
CA ASP A 255 -27.84 9.85 -8.80
C ASP A 255 -29.30 9.50 -8.45
N LEU A 256 -29.62 8.20 -8.35
CA LEU A 256 -30.93 7.71 -7.96
C LEU A 256 -31.05 7.38 -6.48
N LEU A 257 -29.99 7.56 -5.72
CA LEU A 257 -30.03 7.43 -4.26
C LEU A 257 -30.88 8.57 -3.69
N GLU A 258 -31.61 8.28 -2.63
CA GLU A 258 -32.45 9.26 -1.93
C GLU A 258 -31.88 9.49 -0.52
N PRO A 259 -31.01 10.48 -0.31
CA PRO A 259 -30.31 10.70 0.97
C PRO A 259 -31.25 10.89 2.17
N SER A 260 -32.52 11.29 1.91
CA SER A 260 -33.55 11.42 2.93
C SER A 260 -34.17 10.08 3.35
N MET A 261 -33.92 8.98 2.65
CA MET A 261 -34.40 7.66 3.02
C MET A 261 -33.43 6.98 4.00
N ALA A 262 -33.99 6.10 4.84
CA ALA A 262 -33.16 5.19 5.62
C ALA A 262 -32.28 4.36 4.69
N ALA A 263 -31.01 4.22 5.03
CA ALA A 263 -30.05 3.50 4.22
C ALA A 263 -30.48 2.04 3.94
N SER A 264 -31.13 1.37 4.91
CA SER A 264 -31.73 0.04 4.75
C SER A 264 -32.84 -0.03 3.68
N ALA A 265 -33.45 1.10 3.33
CA ALA A 265 -34.51 1.20 2.32
C ALA A 265 -33.99 1.67 0.95
N GLN A 266 -32.75 2.13 0.86
CA GLN A 266 -32.18 2.63 -0.39
C GLN A 266 -31.84 1.51 -1.35
N PRO A 267 -32.08 1.69 -2.65
CA PRO A 267 -31.53 0.80 -3.66
C PRO A 267 -30.01 0.98 -3.74
N ARG A 268 -29.28 -0.11 -3.92
CA ARG A 268 -27.86 -0.01 -4.27
C ARG A 268 -27.70 0.67 -5.62
N SER A 269 -26.57 1.39 -5.80
CA SER A 269 -26.20 1.97 -7.09
C SER A 269 -26.19 0.88 -8.18
N ARG A 270 -26.94 1.11 -9.27
CA ARG A 270 -27.17 0.10 -10.33
C ARG A 270 -25.90 -0.32 -11.06
N GLY A 271 -24.87 0.54 -11.06
CA GLY A 271 -23.58 0.27 -11.67
C GLY A 271 -22.72 -0.75 -10.93
N LEU A 272 -23.06 -1.05 -9.66
CA LEU A 272 -22.35 -2.05 -8.86
C LEU A 272 -23.18 -3.33 -8.74
N THR A 273 -22.70 -4.39 -9.34
CA THR A 273 -23.29 -5.74 -9.29
C THR A 273 -22.26 -6.74 -8.80
N LYS A 274 -22.68 -7.98 -8.60
CA LYS A 274 -21.78 -9.08 -8.21
C LYS A 274 -20.62 -9.31 -9.17
N ARG A 275 -20.75 -8.91 -10.44
CA ARG A 275 -19.80 -9.24 -11.51
C ARG A 275 -19.37 -8.05 -12.37
N SER A 276 -19.83 -6.85 -12.06
CA SER A 276 -19.50 -5.66 -12.82
C SER A 276 -19.55 -4.42 -11.95
N LEU A 277 -18.66 -3.47 -12.25
CA LEU A 277 -18.70 -2.11 -11.76
C LEU A 277 -18.67 -1.18 -12.97
N THR A 278 -19.56 -0.20 -12.98
CA THR A 278 -19.59 0.83 -14.01
C THR A 278 -19.48 2.20 -13.36
N LEU A 279 -18.47 2.95 -13.76
CA LEU A 279 -18.27 4.33 -13.39
C LEU A 279 -18.63 5.24 -14.56
N VAL A 280 -19.29 6.34 -14.26
CA VAL A 280 -19.66 7.41 -15.20
C VAL A 280 -19.14 8.74 -14.69
N ARG A 281 -19.04 9.74 -15.56
CA ARG A 281 -18.62 11.09 -15.15
C ARG A 281 -19.46 11.61 -14.00
N ASN A 282 -18.80 12.22 -13.03
CA ASN A 282 -19.45 13.05 -12.01
C ASN A 282 -19.69 14.45 -12.60
N PRO A 283 -20.94 14.88 -12.79
CA PRO A 283 -21.23 16.18 -13.38
C PRO A 283 -20.86 17.36 -12.46
N SER A 284 -20.70 17.14 -11.16
CA SER A 284 -20.29 18.17 -10.20
C SER A 284 -18.78 18.37 -10.15
N TRP A 285 -18.00 17.47 -10.77
CA TRP A 285 -16.55 17.58 -10.74
C TRP A 285 -16.07 18.61 -11.76
N ASP A 286 -15.36 19.63 -11.27
CA ASP A 286 -14.75 20.66 -12.10
C ASP A 286 -13.24 20.39 -12.26
N ARG A 287 -12.83 20.10 -13.49
CA ARG A 287 -11.43 19.87 -13.84
C ARG A 287 -10.50 21.04 -13.46
N SER A 288 -11.00 22.28 -13.44
CA SER A 288 -10.20 23.44 -13.09
C SER A 288 -9.74 23.43 -11.63
N THR A 289 -10.40 22.64 -10.78
CA THR A 289 -10.08 22.47 -9.35
C THR A 289 -9.20 21.26 -9.07
N ASP A 290 -8.91 20.42 -10.09
CA ASP A 290 -8.20 19.16 -9.94
C ASP A 290 -7.07 19.03 -10.98
N GLU A 291 -5.86 19.35 -10.57
CA GLU A 291 -4.66 19.25 -11.41
C GLU A 291 -4.08 17.83 -11.47
N LEU A 292 -4.55 16.93 -10.61
CA LEU A 292 -3.98 15.59 -10.43
C LEU A 292 -4.57 14.58 -11.39
N ARG A 293 -5.90 14.62 -11.59
CA ARG A 293 -6.64 13.61 -12.35
C ARG A 293 -6.90 14.04 -13.78
N GLY A 294 -6.43 13.22 -14.72
CA GLY A 294 -6.67 13.44 -16.16
C GLY A 294 -8.12 13.25 -16.56
N ALA A 295 -8.73 12.19 -16.02
CA ALA A 295 -10.11 11.78 -16.28
C ALA A 295 -10.48 11.85 -17.77
N TYR A 296 -9.75 11.11 -18.64
CA TYR A 296 -9.90 11.24 -20.10
C TYR A 296 -11.12 10.51 -20.65
N VAL A 297 -11.46 9.33 -20.11
CA VAL A 297 -12.57 8.52 -20.63
C VAL A 297 -13.93 8.96 -20.04
N GLU A 298 -15.03 8.74 -20.77
CA GLU A 298 -16.37 9.08 -20.30
C GLU A 298 -16.94 8.01 -19.36
N ARG A 299 -16.49 6.78 -19.53
CA ARG A 299 -17.04 5.62 -18.84
C ARG A 299 -15.97 4.58 -18.59
N ILE A 300 -16.01 3.93 -17.42
CA ILE A 300 -15.12 2.83 -17.06
C ILE A 300 -16.00 1.63 -16.70
N GLU A 301 -15.80 0.50 -17.38
CA GLU A 301 -16.55 -0.73 -17.15
C GLU A 301 -15.60 -1.85 -16.70
N PHE A 302 -15.80 -2.33 -15.49
CA PHE A 302 -15.14 -3.53 -14.98
C PHE A 302 -16.04 -4.74 -15.10
N ARG A 303 -15.46 -5.86 -15.49
CA ARG A 303 -16.14 -7.17 -15.55
C ARG A 303 -15.30 -8.23 -14.85
N VAL A 304 -15.91 -8.90 -13.86
CA VAL A 304 -15.29 -10.04 -13.20
C VAL A 304 -15.41 -11.27 -14.08
N MET A 305 -14.29 -11.83 -14.50
CA MET A 305 -14.22 -13.01 -15.37
C MET A 305 -13.00 -13.88 -15.08
N LYS A 306 -12.98 -15.09 -15.61
CA LYS A 306 -11.81 -15.96 -15.46
C LYS A 306 -10.63 -15.39 -16.24
N GLN A 307 -9.40 -15.56 -15.73
CA GLN A 307 -8.17 -15.09 -16.37
C GLN A 307 -8.09 -15.45 -17.85
N ALA A 308 -8.30 -16.72 -18.20
CA ALA A 308 -8.24 -17.17 -19.58
C ALA A 308 -9.36 -16.59 -20.49
N GLU A 309 -10.48 -16.14 -19.92
CA GLU A 309 -11.55 -15.44 -20.65
C GLU A 309 -11.15 -13.99 -20.89
N ALA A 310 -10.59 -13.33 -19.88
CA ALA A 310 -10.07 -11.99 -19.99
C ALA A 310 -8.95 -11.88 -21.04
N GLU A 311 -8.02 -12.81 -21.04
CA GLU A 311 -6.93 -12.88 -22.03
C GLU A 311 -7.45 -13.06 -23.46
N ARG A 312 -8.46 -13.91 -23.68
CA ARG A 312 -9.13 -14.02 -24.99
C ARG A 312 -9.86 -12.73 -25.37
N GLY A 313 -10.53 -12.08 -24.43
CA GLY A 313 -11.20 -10.79 -24.64
C GLY A 313 -10.23 -9.71 -25.08
N LEU A 314 -9.05 -9.68 -24.47
CA LEU A 314 -7.97 -8.75 -24.85
C LEU A 314 -7.44 -9.04 -26.27
N ASP A 315 -7.22 -10.32 -26.61
CA ASP A 315 -6.79 -10.73 -27.97
C ASP A 315 -7.85 -10.37 -29.03
N GLN A 316 -9.14 -10.37 -28.67
CA GLN A 316 -10.26 -10.05 -29.55
C GLN A 316 -10.63 -8.55 -29.56
N GLY A 317 -9.98 -7.73 -28.72
CA GLY A 317 -10.26 -6.31 -28.60
C GLY A 317 -11.57 -5.97 -27.86
N THR A 318 -12.19 -6.92 -27.14
CA THR A 318 -13.39 -6.69 -26.32
C THR A 318 -13.07 -6.27 -24.89
N ILE A 319 -11.81 -6.39 -24.49
CA ILE A 319 -11.23 -5.93 -23.23
C ILE A 319 -10.00 -5.09 -23.57
N ASP A 320 -9.84 -3.95 -22.91
CA ASP A 320 -8.71 -3.04 -23.12
C ASP A 320 -7.48 -3.44 -22.32
N THR A 321 -7.69 -3.89 -21.09
CA THR A 321 -6.63 -4.49 -20.26
C THR A 321 -7.23 -5.33 -19.13
N ILE A 322 -6.40 -6.20 -18.57
CA ILE A 322 -6.72 -6.94 -17.35
C ILE A 322 -6.14 -6.13 -16.18
N PHE A 323 -7.00 -5.53 -15.39
CA PHE A 323 -6.59 -4.59 -14.35
C PHE A 323 -5.65 -5.24 -13.32
N SER A 324 -5.93 -6.48 -12.92
CA SER A 324 -5.10 -7.28 -12.01
C SER A 324 -3.83 -7.87 -12.67
N GLY A 325 -3.50 -7.45 -13.89
CA GLY A 325 -2.35 -7.95 -14.65
C GLY A 325 -2.62 -9.16 -15.52
N SER A 326 -1.71 -9.40 -16.45
CA SER A 326 -1.74 -10.54 -17.39
C SER A 326 -0.96 -11.72 -16.84
N SER A 327 -1.31 -12.94 -17.24
CA SER A 327 -0.50 -14.10 -16.87
C SER A 327 0.90 -14.04 -17.49
N THR A 328 1.89 -14.61 -16.82
CA THR A 328 3.26 -14.73 -17.34
C THR A 328 3.28 -15.30 -18.75
N LYS A 329 2.46 -16.33 -19.01
CA LYS A 329 2.34 -16.95 -20.33
C LYS A 329 1.84 -15.97 -21.41
N GLN A 330 0.87 -15.10 -21.09
CA GLN A 330 0.38 -14.10 -22.02
C GLN A 330 1.45 -13.05 -22.29
N VAL A 331 2.10 -12.54 -21.23
CA VAL A 331 3.19 -11.56 -21.34
C VAL A 331 4.33 -12.09 -22.20
N GLU A 332 4.80 -13.32 -21.95
CA GLU A 332 5.85 -13.97 -22.73
C GLU A 332 5.46 -14.12 -24.22
N ARG A 333 4.22 -14.52 -24.49
CA ARG A 333 3.70 -14.62 -25.87
C ARG A 333 3.73 -13.29 -26.60
N TYR A 334 3.33 -12.20 -25.93
CA TYR A 334 3.35 -10.86 -26.51
C TYR A 334 4.78 -10.36 -26.73
N LEU A 335 5.67 -10.59 -25.77
CA LEU A 335 7.08 -10.19 -25.91
C LEU A 335 7.83 -10.95 -27.00
N ALA A 336 7.42 -12.18 -27.32
CA ALA A 336 8.01 -12.99 -28.37
C ALA A 336 7.61 -12.52 -29.78
N ASP A 337 6.57 -11.71 -29.92
CA ASP A 337 6.07 -11.16 -31.18
C ASP A 337 6.43 -9.67 -31.28
N PRO A 338 7.29 -9.24 -32.22
CA PRO A 338 7.70 -7.83 -32.36
C PRO A 338 6.55 -6.84 -32.60
N GLU A 339 5.42 -7.29 -33.18
CA GLU A 339 4.25 -6.45 -33.41
C GLU A 339 3.43 -6.26 -32.12
N LEU A 340 3.42 -7.25 -31.25
CA LEU A 340 2.67 -7.24 -29.98
C LEU A 340 3.50 -6.73 -28.79
N ALA A 341 4.82 -6.86 -28.83
CA ALA A 341 5.71 -6.48 -27.73
C ALA A 341 5.49 -5.03 -27.21
N PRO A 342 5.22 -4.02 -28.06
CA PRO A 342 4.93 -2.65 -27.60
C PRO A 342 3.64 -2.51 -26.80
N ARG A 343 2.79 -3.54 -26.77
CA ARG A 343 1.56 -3.57 -25.97
C ARG A 343 1.77 -4.09 -24.54
N VAL A 344 2.96 -4.58 -24.23
CA VAL A 344 3.32 -5.02 -22.87
C VAL A 344 3.78 -3.82 -22.08
N THR A 345 3.16 -3.60 -20.93
CA THR A 345 3.59 -2.60 -19.95
C THR A 345 4.13 -3.34 -18.72
N ARG A 346 5.29 -2.89 -18.23
CA ARG A 346 5.89 -3.35 -16.99
C ARG A 346 6.13 -2.15 -16.09
N GLY A 347 5.95 -2.34 -14.80
CA GLY A 347 6.29 -1.36 -13.78
C GLY A 347 6.81 -2.09 -12.55
N THR A 348 7.83 -1.53 -11.91
CA THR A 348 8.30 -2.01 -10.62
C THR A 348 7.33 -1.55 -9.53
N VAL A 349 7.12 -2.40 -8.55
CA VAL A 349 6.42 -2.01 -7.31
C VAL A 349 7.49 -1.47 -6.36
N ASP A 350 7.82 -0.19 -6.50
CA ASP A 350 8.96 0.45 -5.81
C ASP A 350 8.85 0.39 -4.28
N PHE A 351 7.65 0.15 -3.77
CA PHE A 351 7.32 0.14 -2.35
C PHE A 351 6.88 -1.25 -1.85
N SER A 352 7.32 -2.34 -2.50
CA SER A 352 7.01 -3.70 -2.07
C SER A 352 8.24 -4.56 -1.88
N VAL A 353 8.14 -5.50 -0.95
CA VAL A 353 9.16 -6.51 -0.70
C VAL A 353 8.54 -7.85 -0.31
N GLY A 354 8.95 -8.91 -1.01
CA GLY A 354 8.74 -10.28 -0.55
C GLY A 354 9.92 -10.70 0.31
N TYR A 355 9.64 -11.30 1.45
CA TYR A 355 10.66 -11.66 2.43
C TYR A 355 10.33 -12.96 3.16
N THR A 356 11.34 -13.50 3.85
CA THR A 356 11.14 -14.49 4.90
C THR A 356 11.48 -13.84 6.23
N ALA A 357 10.53 -13.81 7.14
CA ALA A 357 10.76 -13.37 8.52
C ALA A 357 11.37 -14.51 9.35
N MET A 358 12.32 -14.16 10.21
CA MET A 358 12.89 -15.04 11.23
C MET A 358 12.50 -14.51 12.60
N ASN A 359 11.92 -15.36 13.45
CA ASN A 359 11.55 -14.99 14.80
C ASN A 359 12.79 -14.98 15.70
N LEU A 360 13.21 -13.79 16.13
CA LEU A 360 14.44 -13.58 16.89
C LEU A 360 14.39 -14.15 18.32
N ALA A 361 13.22 -14.55 18.79
CA ALA A 361 13.02 -15.15 20.10
C ALA A 361 12.98 -16.69 20.08
N VAL A 362 13.07 -17.31 18.89
CA VAL A 362 13.01 -18.76 18.70
C VAL A 362 14.38 -19.31 18.30
N PRO A 363 14.98 -20.25 19.07
CA PRO A 363 16.17 -20.99 18.63
C PRO A 363 15.94 -21.70 17.29
N PRO A 364 16.93 -21.71 16.39
CA PRO A 364 18.26 -21.14 16.51
C PRO A 364 18.37 -19.67 16.02
N PHE A 365 17.26 -18.99 15.77
CA PHE A 365 17.26 -17.63 15.19
C PHE A 365 17.46 -16.53 16.23
N ASP A 366 17.61 -16.83 17.50
CA ASP A 366 18.10 -15.91 18.54
C ASP A 366 19.60 -15.55 18.34
N ASP A 367 20.36 -16.37 17.60
CA ASP A 367 21.76 -16.08 17.23
C ASP A 367 21.87 -15.37 15.87
N VAL A 368 22.51 -14.21 15.85
CA VAL A 368 22.69 -13.42 14.63
C VAL A 368 23.56 -14.12 13.57
N HIS A 369 24.51 -14.96 13.99
CA HIS A 369 25.35 -15.72 13.06
C HIS A 369 24.55 -16.76 12.30
N VAL A 370 23.57 -17.40 12.94
CA VAL A 370 22.62 -18.29 12.27
C VAL A 370 21.79 -17.49 11.25
N ARG A 371 21.25 -16.33 11.61
CA ARG A 371 20.45 -15.51 10.68
C ARG A 371 21.26 -15.03 9.46
N ARG A 372 22.54 -14.68 9.65
CA ARG A 372 23.47 -14.37 8.55
C ARG A 372 23.75 -15.58 7.67
N ALA A 373 23.98 -16.74 8.30
CA ALA A 373 24.19 -18.00 7.58
C ALA A 373 22.98 -18.36 6.71
N VAL A 374 21.76 -18.18 7.22
CA VAL A 374 20.49 -18.39 6.48
C VAL A 374 20.41 -17.48 5.27
N ASN A 375 20.70 -16.17 5.42
CA ASN A 375 20.71 -15.23 4.32
C ASN A 375 21.71 -15.62 3.22
N LEU A 376 22.93 -16.01 3.60
CA LEU A 376 23.98 -16.44 2.67
C LEU A 376 23.69 -17.80 2.00
N ALA A 377 22.86 -18.65 2.63
CA ALA A 377 22.46 -19.94 2.09
C ALA A 377 21.27 -19.86 1.13
N TYR A 378 20.56 -18.73 1.10
CA TYR A 378 19.38 -18.52 0.24
C TYR A 378 19.76 -18.07 -1.18
N GLU A 379 19.31 -18.83 -2.20
CA GLU A 379 19.58 -18.57 -3.62
C GLU A 379 18.42 -17.80 -4.28
N ALA A 380 18.35 -16.48 -4.06
CA ALA A 380 17.26 -15.63 -4.57
C ALA A 380 17.03 -15.77 -6.09
N ASN A 381 18.09 -15.74 -6.90
CA ASN A 381 18.00 -15.93 -8.35
C ASN A 381 17.39 -17.30 -8.75
N ARG A 382 17.65 -18.36 -7.96
CA ARG A 382 17.00 -19.65 -8.19
C ARG A 382 15.52 -19.59 -7.85
N TRP A 383 15.16 -18.88 -6.77
CA TRP A 383 13.77 -18.71 -6.37
C TRP A 383 12.97 -18.02 -7.49
N ILE A 384 13.48 -16.90 -8.04
CA ILE A 384 12.84 -16.20 -9.18
C ILE A 384 12.66 -17.14 -10.37
N ARG A 385 13.70 -17.91 -10.73
CA ARG A 385 13.61 -18.86 -11.86
C ARG A 385 12.56 -19.95 -11.66
N VAL A 386 12.46 -20.52 -10.46
CA VAL A 386 11.53 -21.64 -10.20
C VAL A 386 10.10 -21.19 -9.99
N THR A 387 9.87 -19.96 -9.54
CA THR A 387 8.54 -19.38 -9.43
C THR A 387 8.04 -18.80 -10.73
N ASN A 388 8.92 -18.60 -11.71
CA ASN A 388 8.64 -17.97 -13.01
C ASN A 388 7.92 -16.63 -12.87
N ARG A 389 8.33 -15.83 -11.88
CA ARG A 389 7.81 -14.49 -11.65
C ARG A 389 8.68 -13.44 -12.34
N HIS A 390 8.03 -12.43 -12.89
CA HIS A 390 8.73 -11.21 -13.29
C HIS A 390 8.95 -10.37 -12.04
N THR A 391 10.10 -10.58 -11.39
CA THR A 391 10.50 -9.90 -10.15
C THR A 391 12.00 -9.72 -10.16
N SER A 392 12.50 -8.69 -9.50
CA SER A 392 13.92 -8.52 -9.21
C SER A 392 14.25 -9.00 -7.78
N THR A 393 15.53 -9.24 -7.51
CA THR A 393 15.98 -9.60 -6.15
C THR A 393 15.96 -8.38 -5.25
N ALA A 394 15.35 -8.49 -4.06
CA ALA A 394 15.45 -7.45 -3.05
C ALA A 394 16.86 -7.38 -2.46
N SER A 395 17.35 -6.18 -2.21
CA SER A 395 18.71 -5.92 -1.67
C SER A 395 18.72 -5.74 -0.14
N GLY A 396 17.70 -5.09 0.41
CA GLY A 396 17.53 -4.80 1.83
C GLY A 396 16.14 -5.17 2.35
N VAL A 397 15.84 -4.82 3.58
CA VAL A 397 14.48 -4.96 4.14
C VAL A 397 13.55 -3.91 3.54
N GLY A 398 14.04 -2.69 3.32
CA GLY A 398 13.31 -1.64 2.62
C GLY A 398 13.54 -1.71 1.11
N PRO A 399 12.49 -1.65 0.27
CA PRO A 399 12.64 -1.41 -1.16
C PRO A 399 13.35 -0.08 -1.44
N LEU A 400 14.05 0.03 -2.56
CA LEU A 400 14.81 1.24 -2.90
C LEU A 400 13.97 2.51 -2.91
N GLY A 401 12.72 2.44 -3.39
CA GLY A 401 11.79 3.55 -3.33
C GLY A 401 11.53 4.10 -1.92
N HIS A 402 11.62 3.23 -0.90
CA HIS A 402 11.47 3.64 0.51
C HIS A 402 12.73 4.29 1.10
N VAL A 403 13.90 3.71 0.82
CA VAL A 403 15.14 4.10 1.52
C VAL A 403 15.97 5.10 0.75
N ALA A 404 15.75 5.24 -0.55
CA ALA A 404 16.48 6.17 -1.40
C ALA A 404 15.65 6.59 -2.63
N PRO A 405 14.54 7.33 -2.47
CA PRO A 405 13.68 7.72 -3.59
C PRO A 405 14.40 8.56 -4.65
N ASP A 406 15.45 9.29 -4.25
CA ASP A 406 16.28 10.12 -5.15
C ASP A 406 17.63 9.44 -5.47
N ALA A 407 17.72 8.11 -5.29
CA ALA A 407 18.98 7.38 -5.48
C ALA A 407 19.47 7.48 -6.93
N THR A 408 20.74 7.81 -7.09
CA THR A 408 21.43 7.74 -8.39
C THR A 408 21.72 6.28 -8.73
N GLU A 409 22.04 5.99 -10.02
CA GLU A 409 22.47 4.65 -10.43
C GLU A 409 23.70 4.16 -9.63
N GLU A 410 24.58 5.07 -9.22
CA GLU A 410 25.73 4.78 -8.35
C GLU A 410 25.29 4.40 -6.93
N ASP A 411 24.23 5.02 -6.41
CA ASP A 411 23.66 4.67 -5.11
C ASP A 411 22.92 3.32 -5.18
N LEU A 412 22.25 3.02 -6.29
CA LEU A 412 21.61 1.73 -6.55
C LEU A 412 22.64 0.59 -6.60
N LEU A 413 23.81 0.83 -7.19
CA LEU A 413 24.92 -0.14 -7.23
C LEU A 413 25.54 -0.37 -5.84
N ARG A 414 25.49 0.62 -4.94
CA ARG A 414 25.92 0.46 -3.54
C ARG A 414 24.92 -0.35 -2.69
N HIS A 415 23.68 -0.48 -3.14
CA HIS A 415 22.67 -1.34 -2.54
C HIS A 415 22.71 -2.76 -3.11
N GLU A 416 23.91 -3.24 -3.51
CA GLU A 416 24.10 -4.67 -3.74
C GLU A 416 23.59 -5.45 -2.54
N ARG A 417 22.95 -6.57 -2.81
CA ARG A 417 22.44 -7.47 -1.78
C ARG A 417 23.53 -7.72 -0.71
N VAL A 418 23.24 -7.35 0.53
CA VAL A 418 24.18 -7.48 1.66
C VAL A 418 24.67 -8.91 1.82
N TYR A 419 23.80 -9.90 1.52
CA TYR A 419 24.11 -11.33 1.59
C TYR A 419 23.91 -12.00 0.21
N PRO A 420 24.87 -11.89 -0.73
CA PRO A 420 24.82 -12.66 -1.96
C PRO A 420 24.93 -14.15 -1.64
N PHE A 421 24.22 -15.01 -2.40
CA PHE A 421 24.29 -16.46 -2.22
C PHE A 421 25.73 -16.95 -2.23
N ASN A 422 26.18 -17.45 -1.06
CA ASN A 422 27.53 -17.94 -0.85
C ASN A 422 27.54 -19.04 0.22
N PRO A 423 27.40 -20.33 -0.17
CA PRO A 423 27.39 -21.43 0.78
C PRO A 423 28.64 -21.57 1.64
N ALA A 424 29.81 -21.15 1.15
CA ALA A 424 31.04 -21.17 1.93
C ALA A 424 31.03 -20.12 3.06
N ALA A 425 30.59 -18.89 2.73
CA ALA A 425 30.38 -17.83 3.72
C ALA A 425 29.27 -18.20 4.72
N ALA A 426 28.18 -18.84 4.25
CA ALA A 426 27.11 -19.35 5.11
C ALA A 426 27.64 -20.32 6.17
N LYS A 427 28.50 -21.27 5.79
CA LYS A 427 29.16 -22.16 6.71
C LYS A 427 30.11 -21.45 7.68
N ALA A 428 30.83 -20.45 7.17
CA ALA A 428 31.74 -19.66 8.01
C ALA A 428 30.97 -18.83 9.06
N GLU A 429 29.77 -18.33 8.75
CA GLU A 429 28.90 -17.69 9.74
C GLU A 429 28.32 -18.71 10.72
N MET A 430 27.84 -19.87 10.27
CA MET A 430 27.35 -20.94 11.15
C MET A 430 28.41 -21.36 12.16
N ALA A 431 29.66 -21.53 11.72
CA ALA A 431 30.80 -21.89 12.59
C ALA A 431 31.11 -20.85 13.69
N ARG A 432 30.52 -19.68 13.64
CA ARG A 432 30.63 -18.63 14.68
C ARG A 432 29.47 -18.66 15.67
N SER A 433 28.40 -19.38 15.34
CA SER A 433 27.22 -19.48 16.19
C SER A 433 27.44 -20.40 17.38
N SER A 434 26.63 -20.24 18.42
CA SER A 434 26.57 -21.14 19.57
C SER A 434 25.93 -22.51 19.24
N TYR A 435 25.32 -22.65 18.05
CA TYR A 435 24.61 -23.82 17.56
C TYR A 435 25.48 -24.78 16.73
N ASP A 436 26.74 -24.45 16.53
CA ASP A 436 27.76 -25.30 15.87
C ASP A 436 28.93 -25.47 16.84
N GLU A 437 28.87 -26.51 17.68
CA GLU A 437 29.85 -26.78 18.73
C GLU A 437 31.23 -27.17 18.17
N ASN A 438 31.24 -27.95 17.07
CA ASN A 438 32.46 -28.46 16.46
C ASN A 438 33.07 -27.48 15.44
N ARG A 439 32.34 -26.38 15.09
CA ARG A 439 32.74 -25.30 14.17
C ARG A 439 33.05 -25.76 12.74
N ASP A 440 32.33 -26.78 12.25
CA ASP A 440 32.49 -27.27 10.87
C ASP A 440 31.58 -26.56 9.87
N GLY A 441 30.78 -25.60 10.31
CA GLY A 441 29.84 -24.81 9.52
C GLY A 441 28.48 -25.50 9.34
N ILE A 442 28.19 -26.50 10.20
CA ILE A 442 26.94 -27.25 10.19
C ILE A 442 26.35 -27.24 11.59
N CYS A 443 25.13 -26.81 11.74
CA CYS A 443 24.47 -26.80 13.04
C CYS A 443 24.35 -28.20 13.64
N ASP A 444 24.86 -28.38 14.85
CA ASP A 444 24.81 -29.63 15.63
C ASP A 444 23.64 -29.68 16.60
N ASP A 445 23.08 -28.53 16.97
CA ASP A 445 22.06 -28.41 18.00
C ASP A 445 20.68 -28.97 17.52
N PRO A 446 19.94 -29.65 18.42
CA PRO A 446 18.60 -30.15 18.12
C PRO A 446 17.60 -29.07 17.63
N SER A 447 17.75 -27.81 18.04
CA SER A 447 16.89 -26.70 17.62
C SER A 447 16.97 -26.40 16.11
N CYS A 448 18.03 -26.85 15.43
CA CYS A 448 18.17 -26.78 13.98
C CYS A 448 17.44 -27.91 13.24
N LYS A 449 16.81 -28.83 13.94
CA LYS A 449 16.08 -29.95 13.33
C LYS A 449 14.59 -29.69 13.41
N ASP A 450 13.88 -29.96 12.29
CA ASP A 450 12.44 -29.78 12.17
C ASP A 450 11.95 -28.35 12.53
N VAL A 451 12.75 -27.33 12.15
CA VAL A 451 12.44 -25.92 12.38
C VAL A 451 11.07 -25.59 11.82
N PHE A 452 10.17 -25.08 12.66
CA PHE A 452 8.81 -24.80 12.26
C PHE A 452 8.78 -23.59 11.32
N ALA A 453 8.39 -23.84 10.06
CA ALA A 453 8.24 -22.83 9.04
C ALA A 453 6.78 -22.75 8.56
N LEU A 454 6.23 -21.52 8.51
CA LEU A 454 4.90 -21.26 7.96
C LEU A 454 5.01 -20.83 6.49
N GLU A 455 4.03 -21.22 5.68
CA GLU A 455 3.92 -20.80 4.29
C GLU A 455 2.47 -20.73 3.84
N THR A 456 2.17 -19.83 2.92
CA THR A 456 0.88 -19.79 2.24
C THR A 456 0.78 -20.91 1.19
N ASN A 457 -0.43 -21.19 0.70
CA ASN A 457 -0.65 -22.14 -0.39
C ASN A 457 -1.27 -21.41 -1.61
N LEU A 458 -0.62 -20.36 -2.09
CA LEU A 458 -1.11 -19.55 -3.23
C LEU A 458 -0.77 -20.13 -4.61
N GLY A 459 -0.08 -21.30 -4.65
CA GLY A 459 0.08 -22.14 -5.86
C GLY A 459 1.42 -22.04 -6.57
N PHE A 460 2.36 -21.19 -6.14
CA PHE A 460 3.72 -21.11 -6.68
C PHE A 460 4.79 -21.68 -5.72
N GLU A 461 4.41 -21.97 -4.50
CA GLU A 461 5.29 -22.35 -3.39
C GLU A 461 5.90 -23.73 -3.56
N LYS A 462 5.24 -24.62 -4.25
CA LYS A 462 5.66 -26.02 -4.44
C LYS A 462 7.11 -26.20 -4.91
N TYR A 463 7.64 -25.23 -5.64
CA TYR A 463 9.03 -25.24 -6.11
C TYR A 463 9.91 -24.28 -5.34
N ALA A 464 9.33 -23.22 -4.76
CA ALA A 464 10.00 -22.24 -3.93
C ALA A 464 10.60 -22.89 -2.68
N ASP A 465 9.86 -23.77 -2.01
CA ASP A 465 10.33 -24.55 -0.84
C ASP A 465 11.64 -25.25 -1.05
N ARG A 466 11.85 -25.79 -2.25
CA ARG A 466 13.09 -26.51 -2.56
C ARG A 466 14.31 -25.63 -2.45
N VAL A 467 14.16 -24.33 -2.74
CA VAL A 467 15.27 -23.38 -2.61
C VAL A 467 15.66 -23.25 -1.15
N TRP A 468 14.67 -23.13 -0.25
CA TRP A 468 14.86 -23.08 1.18
C TRP A 468 15.45 -24.39 1.73
N VAL A 469 14.81 -25.52 1.46
CA VAL A 469 15.24 -26.84 1.96
C VAL A 469 16.65 -27.17 1.51
N ASP A 470 16.99 -26.94 0.23
CA ASP A 470 18.32 -27.24 -0.31
C ASP A 470 19.40 -26.29 0.22
N GLY A 471 19.07 -25.01 0.42
CA GLY A 471 19.98 -24.02 0.96
C GLY A 471 20.31 -24.28 2.43
N LEU A 472 19.29 -24.40 3.27
CA LEU A 472 19.43 -24.54 4.72
C LEU A 472 20.05 -25.89 5.13
N ARG A 473 19.81 -26.95 4.37
CA ARG A 473 20.46 -28.23 4.60
C ARG A 473 22.00 -28.16 4.54
N LYS A 474 22.55 -27.23 3.74
CA LYS A 474 24.01 -27.04 3.62
C LYS A 474 24.66 -26.51 4.90
N ILE A 475 23.87 -25.91 5.78
CA ILE A 475 24.30 -25.39 7.08
C ILE A 475 23.66 -26.14 8.26
N GLY A 476 23.10 -27.33 8.01
CA GLY A 476 22.61 -28.24 9.05
C GLY A 476 21.18 -27.97 9.53
N ILE A 477 20.45 -27.02 8.93
CA ILE A 477 19.06 -26.69 9.29
C ILE A 477 18.08 -27.50 8.43
N THR A 478 17.09 -28.14 9.08
CA THR A 478 15.98 -28.81 8.40
C THR A 478 14.67 -28.17 8.78
N LEU A 479 13.76 -28.01 7.78
CA LEU A 479 12.47 -27.34 7.94
C LEU A 479 11.32 -28.33 8.07
N ASN A 480 10.37 -28.00 8.95
CA ASN A 480 9.03 -28.55 9.03
C ASN A 480 8.04 -27.51 8.48
N ILE A 481 7.76 -27.57 7.18
CA ILE A 481 6.96 -26.57 6.49
C ILE A 481 5.49 -26.90 6.60
N ARG A 482 4.73 -26.02 7.26
CA ARG A 482 3.27 -26.07 7.34
C ARG A 482 2.64 -25.09 6.37
N ARG A 483 1.89 -25.60 5.39
CA ARG A 483 1.20 -24.79 4.40
C ARG A 483 -0.24 -24.56 4.80
N ILE A 484 -0.68 -23.31 4.76
CA ILE A 484 -2.03 -22.89 5.08
C ILE A 484 -2.65 -22.31 3.80
N ALA A 485 -3.74 -22.94 3.34
CA ALA A 485 -4.47 -22.53 2.13
C ALA A 485 -5.49 -21.40 2.41
N ASN A 486 -5.96 -21.28 3.64
CA ASN A 486 -6.88 -20.24 4.06
C ASN A 486 -6.04 -19.02 4.51
N THR A 487 -6.22 -17.89 3.85
CA THR A 487 -5.45 -16.65 4.07
C THR A 487 -5.65 -16.12 5.48
N ASP A 488 -6.89 -16.12 5.99
CA ASP A 488 -7.20 -15.61 7.34
C ASP A 488 -6.49 -16.43 8.40
N LYS A 489 -6.55 -17.76 8.24
CA LYS A 489 -5.86 -18.67 9.16
C LYS A 489 -4.35 -18.53 9.10
N TYR A 490 -3.80 -18.26 7.91
CA TYR A 490 -2.37 -17.98 7.74
C TYR A 490 -2.00 -16.68 8.49
N THR A 491 -2.76 -15.60 8.28
CA THR A 491 -2.52 -14.31 8.93
C THR A 491 -2.68 -14.40 10.44
N GLU A 492 -3.76 -15.02 10.93
CA GLU A 492 -3.97 -15.28 12.36
C GLU A 492 -2.74 -15.99 12.98
N MET A 493 -2.23 -17.01 12.29
CA MET A 493 -1.09 -17.75 12.80
C MET A 493 0.23 -16.97 12.73
N SER A 494 0.46 -16.17 11.66
CA SER A 494 1.71 -15.43 11.47
C SER A 494 1.83 -14.27 12.46
N LEU A 495 0.71 -13.67 12.85
CA LEU A 495 0.65 -12.52 13.75
C LEU A 495 0.55 -12.90 15.25
N ASP A 496 0.15 -14.13 15.56
CA ASP A 496 0.07 -14.60 16.95
C ASP A 496 1.45 -15.03 17.46
N PRO A 497 2.12 -14.24 18.33
CA PRO A 497 3.44 -14.56 18.84
C PRO A 497 3.47 -15.85 19.67
N THR A 498 2.32 -16.32 20.18
CA THR A 498 2.24 -17.57 20.95
C THR A 498 2.38 -18.81 20.08
N THR A 499 2.21 -18.71 18.77
CA THR A 499 2.41 -19.81 17.80
C THR A 499 3.87 -20.22 17.66
N LYS A 500 4.80 -19.32 18.03
CA LYS A 500 6.25 -19.54 17.97
C LYS A 500 6.74 -20.04 16.61
N ILE A 501 6.17 -19.49 15.53
CA ILE A 501 6.66 -19.74 14.19
C ILE A 501 8.11 -19.25 14.11
N ALA A 502 9.02 -20.13 13.73
CA ALA A 502 10.44 -19.79 13.66
C ALA A 502 10.80 -19.06 12.36
N MET A 503 10.16 -19.44 11.24
CA MET A 503 10.31 -18.78 9.94
C MET A 503 8.95 -18.63 9.28
N ASN A 504 8.66 -17.45 8.71
CA ASN A 504 7.57 -17.27 7.77
C ASN A 504 8.14 -17.11 6.35
N LEU A 505 7.95 -18.14 5.50
CA LEU A 505 8.60 -18.23 4.18
C LEU A 505 7.93 -17.41 3.10
N GLY A 506 6.66 -17.06 3.28
CA GLY A 506 5.81 -16.42 2.26
C GLY A 506 5.35 -15.03 2.65
N ALA A 507 6.07 -14.34 3.53
CA ALA A 507 5.75 -13.00 3.95
C ALA A 507 5.97 -11.98 2.82
N PHE A 508 5.14 -10.96 2.84
CA PHE A 508 5.11 -9.97 1.78
C PHE A 508 4.55 -8.65 2.32
N TRP A 509 5.14 -7.55 1.90
CA TRP A 509 4.64 -6.22 2.20
C TRP A 509 4.58 -5.36 0.94
N THR A 510 3.46 -4.69 0.74
CA THR A 510 3.34 -3.53 -0.14
C THR A 510 2.88 -2.36 0.71
N ALA A 511 3.55 -1.23 0.58
CA ALA A 511 3.23 -0.05 1.36
C ALA A 511 1.82 0.48 1.05
N ASP A 512 1.13 0.98 2.07
CA ASP A 512 -0.17 1.64 1.92
C ASP A 512 -0.01 3.06 1.36
N TYR A 513 1.16 3.65 1.59
CA TYR A 513 1.54 4.95 1.04
C TYR A 513 3.06 4.99 0.82
N PRO A 514 3.54 5.81 -0.13
CA PRO A 514 4.93 5.79 -0.58
C PRO A 514 5.86 6.56 0.37
N ASN A 515 5.98 6.08 1.61
CA ASN A 515 6.95 6.55 2.59
C ASN A 515 7.51 5.37 3.38
N ALA A 516 8.79 5.41 3.70
CA ALA A 516 9.48 4.34 4.40
C ALA A 516 8.90 4.05 5.79
N SER A 517 8.31 5.05 6.45
CA SER A 517 7.62 4.87 7.73
C SER A 517 6.56 3.79 7.66
N ASN A 518 5.86 3.65 6.54
CA ASN A 518 4.83 2.63 6.36
C ASN A 518 5.37 1.21 6.52
N LEU A 519 6.60 0.96 6.09
CA LEU A 519 7.25 -0.33 6.26
C LEU A 519 7.90 -0.45 7.65
N PHE A 520 8.77 0.51 8.00
CA PHE A 520 9.61 0.36 9.20
C PHE A 520 8.81 0.50 10.49
N ALA A 521 7.88 1.46 10.57
CA ALA A 521 7.06 1.63 11.77
C ALA A 521 6.03 0.51 11.95
N THR A 522 5.55 -0.07 10.86
CA THR A 522 4.58 -1.19 10.93
C THR A 522 5.24 -2.51 11.30
N LEU A 523 6.42 -2.81 10.73
CA LEU A 523 6.97 -4.17 10.73
C LEU A 523 8.16 -4.37 11.67
N PHE A 524 8.69 -3.30 12.29
CA PHE A 524 9.87 -3.38 13.15
C PHE A 524 9.74 -2.66 14.50
N THR A 525 8.59 -2.04 14.81
CA THR A 525 8.35 -1.47 16.14
C THR A 525 7.79 -2.50 17.10
N SER A 526 8.04 -2.27 18.40
CA SER A 526 7.40 -3.04 19.47
C SER A 526 5.86 -2.95 19.42
N ASN A 527 5.31 -1.81 19.00
CA ASN A 527 3.87 -1.60 18.84
C ASN A 527 3.26 -2.41 17.67
N GLY A 528 4.07 -2.85 16.71
CA GLY A 528 3.63 -3.71 15.62
C GLY A 528 3.46 -5.19 15.99
N ILE A 529 3.75 -5.58 17.24
CA ILE A 529 3.68 -6.97 17.69
C ILE A 529 2.27 -7.31 18.18
N GLY A 530 1.69 -8.38 17.65
CA GLY A 530 0.34 -8.82 18.02
C GLY A 530 -0.77 -7.90 17.51
N GLY A 531 -0.46 -7.05 16.53
CA GLY A 531 -1.44 -6.21 15.84
C GLY A 531 -2.50 -7.02 15.10
N GLN A 532 -3.65 -6.41 14.83
CA GLN A 532 -4.76 -7.15 14.22
C GLN A 532 -4.56 -7.48 12.74
N PHE A 533 -3.65 -6.77 12.03
CA PHE A 533 -3.63 -6.78 10.57
C PHE A 533 -2.27 -7.07 9.93
N TYR A 534 -1.23 -6.46 10.43
CA TYR A 534 0.15 -6.72 10.03
C TYR A 534 1.02 -6.58 11.25
N GLY A 535 2.11 -7.28 11.27
CA GLY A 535 2.87 -7.29 12.47
C GLY A 535 4.34 -7.57 12.27
N ASN A 536 5.04 -7.21 13.29
CA ASN A 536 6.42 -7.50 13.49
C ASN A 536 6.60 -9.01 13.80
N GLU A 537 6.54 -9.85 12.78
CA GLU A 537 6.69 -11.31 12.89
C GLU A 537 8.06 -11.73 13.44
N SER A 538 9.06 -10.86 13.31
CA SER A 538 10.42 -11.12 13.83
C SER A 538 10.55 -10.80 15.31
N LEU A 539 9.55 -10.18 15.93
CA LEU A 539 9.52 -9.75 17.33
C LEU A 539 10.63 -8.75 17.71
N VAL A 540 11.13 -7.95 16.73
CA VAL A 540 12.08 -6.89 17.01
C VAL A 540 11.45 -5.90 18.01
N GLY A 541 12.14 -5.57 19.08
CA GLY A 541 11.66 -4.62 20.10
C GLY A 541 10.74 -5.19 21.16
N VAL A 542 10.36 -6.48 21.10
CA VAL A 542 9.48 -7.07 22.12
C VAL A 542 10.08 -6.97 23.52
N GLY A 543 9.23 -6.60 24.49
CA GLY A 543 9.63 -6.47 25.88
C GLY A 543 9.84 -7.81 26.62
N PRO A 544 10.63 -7.85 27.69
CA PRO A 544 10.91 -9.07 28.46
C PRO A 544 9.65 -9.66 29.11
N ASP A 545 8.70 -8.84 29.52
CA ASP A 545 7.45 -9.31 30.15
C ASP A 545 6.57 -10.05 29.14
N ASP A 546 6.51 -9.59 27.90
CA ASP A 546 5.79 -10.24 26.82
C ASP A 546 6.46 -11.55 26.39
N LEU A 547 7.79 -11.55 26.25
CA LEU A 547 8.55 -12.77 26.00
C LEU A 547 8.26 -13.83 27.06
N HIS A 548 8.28 -13.44 28.32
CA HIS A 548 7.95 -14.34 29.43
C HIS A 548 6.47 -14.81 29.38
N ARG A 549 5.54 -13.90 29.15
CA ARG A 549 4.10 -14.19 29.07
C ARG A 549 3.78 -15.19 27.96
N TRP A 550 4.46 -15.08 26.81
CA TRP A 550 4.33 -16.01 25.68
C TRP A 550 5.19 -17.26 25.80
N GLY A 551 5.95 -17.39 26.88
CA GLY A 551 6.76 -18.58 27.19
C GLY A 551 7.97 -18.75 26.29
N TYR A 552 8.59 -17.66 25.83
CA TYR A 552 9.88 -17.70 25.13
C TYR A 552 11.03 -17.95 26.12
N GLY A 553 12.10 -18.59 25.62
CA GLY A 553 13.29 -18.89 26.43
C GLY A 553 14.29 -17.74 26.52
N VAL A 554 14.22 -16.79 25.59
CA VAL A 554 15.07 -15.59 25.58
C VAL A 554 14.48 -14.50 26.44
N THR A 555 15.33 -13.63 26.99
CA THR A 555 14.92 -12.52 27.87
C THR A 555 14.97 -11.16 27.19
N SER A 556 15.51 -11.07 25.98
CA SER A 556 15.57 -9.85 25.20
C SER A 556 15.77 -10.14 23.72
N VAL A 557 15.32 -9.25 22.87
CA VAL A 557 15.59 -9.18 21.43
C VAL A 557 16.05 -7.76 21.09
N PRO A 558 16.73 -7.55 19.94
CA PRO A 558 17.07 -6.20 19.48
C PRO A 558 15.85 -5.30 19.36
N ASN A 559 16.02 -4.00 19.62
CA ASN A 559 15.00 -2.97 19.53
C ASN A 559 15.51 -1.82 18.64
N VAL A 560 14.63 -1.23 17.83
CA VAL A 560 14.91 -0.10 16.91
C VAL A 560 13.82 0.99 17.00
N ASP A 561 12.97 0.97 18.02
CA ASP A 561 11.89 1.95 18.18
C ASP A 561 12.43 3.39 18.18
N ALA A 562 13.53 3.63 18.92
CA ALA A 562 14.13 4.96 19.01
C ALA A 562 14.70 5.46 17.66
N GLU A 563 15.28 4.56 16.86
CA GLU A 563 15.78 4.87 15.51
C GLU A 563 14.61 5.19 14.57
N ILE A 564 13.50 4.47 14.66
CA ILE A 564 12.28 4.73 13.88
C ILE A 564 11.69 6.08 14.27
N ASP A 565 11.51 6.38 15.56
CA ASP A 565 11.01 7.67 16.05
C ASP A 565 11.90 8.83 15.58
N GLN A 566 13.21 8.63 15.61
CA GLN A 566 14.16 9.62 15.09
C GLN A 566 13.94 9.86 13.60
N CYS A 567 13.79 8.81 12.78
CA CYS A 567 13.56 8.94 11.35
C CYS A 567 12.21 9.62 11.04
N LEU A 568 11.16 9.33 11.81
CA LEU A 568 9.86 10.00 11.71
C LEU A 568 9.96 11.51 12.03
N SER A 569 10.92 11.92 12.86
CA SER A 569 11.11 13.34 13.22
C SER A 569 11.82 14.15 12.14
N PHE A 570 12.53 13.55 11.20
CA PHE A 570 13.27 14.23 10.13
C PHE A 570 12.38 14.53 8.92
N ILE A 571 12.83 15.45 8.04
CA ILE A 571 12.16 15.82 6.79
C ILE A 571 13.16 15.78 5.61
N GLY A 572 12.63 15.54 4.40
CA GLY A 572 13.40 15.57 3.17
C GLY A 572 14.60 14.63 3.20
N PHE A 573 15.72 15.05 2.65
CA PHE A 573 16.92 14.21 2.52
C PHE A 573 17.43 13.62 3.85
N ALA A 574 17.28 14.35 4.98
CA ALA A 574 17.68 13.84 6.29
C ALA A 574 16.83 12.63 6.71
N GLN A 575 15.54 12.62 6.36
CA GLN A 575 14.64 11.50 6.62
C GLN A 575 15.02 10.30 5.74
N THR A 576 15.18 10.51 4.43
CA THR A 576 15.60 9.45 3.49
C THR A 576 16.89 8.78 3.93
N ARG A 577 17.89 9.59 4.32
CA ARG A 577 19.16 9.09 4.83
C ARG A 577 18.98 8.28 6.12
N CYS A 578 18.15 8.73 7.03
CA CYS A 578 17.88 8.02 8.28
C CYS A 578 17.29 6.62 8.01
N TRP A 579 16.31 6.52 7.10
CA TRP A 579 15.74 5.24 6.71
C TRP A 579 16.76 4.30 6.05
N ALA A 580 17.65 4.83 5.23
CA ALA A 580 18.72 4.03 4.62
C ALA A 580 19.73 3.52 5.66
N GLU A 581 20.07 4.34 6.67
CA GLU A 581 20.93 3.93 7.78
C GLU A 581 20.24 2.86 8.65
N LEU A 582 18.92 2.96 8.87
CA LEU A 582 18.12 1.96 9.59
C LEU A 582 18.03 0.64 8.82
N ASP A 583 17.81 0.69 7.49
CA ASP A 583 17.83 -0.52 6.65
C ASP A 583 19.18 -1.24 6.76
N GLN A 584 20.28 -0.49 6.69
CA GLN A 584 21.62 -1.05 6.87
C GLN A 584 21.82 -1.66 8.27
N LEU A 585 21.30 -1.01 9.32
CA LEU A 585 21.34 -1.54 10.69
C LEU A 585 20.59 -2.87 10.77
N LEU A 586 19.37 -2.92 10.26
CA LEU A 586 18.54 -4.12 10.21
C LEU A 586 19.23 -5.23 9.43
N MET A 587 19.76 -4.93 8.24
CA MET A 587 20.42 -5.97 7.43
C MET A 587 21.75 -6.47 7.98
N THR A 588 22.53 -5.61 8.64
CA THR A 588 23.91 -6.01 9.01
C THR A 588 24.06 -6.44 10.47
N ARG A 589 23.25 -5.88 11.37
CA ARG A 589 23.38 -6.12 12.81
C ARG A 589 22.27 -6.97 13.40
N ILE A 590 21.02 -6.74 12.99
CA ILE A 590 19.86 -7.44 13.55
C ILE A 590 19.52 -8.66 12.70
N VAL A 591 19.44 -8.50 11.39
CA VAL A 591 19.17 -9.54 10.38
C VAL A 591 17.84 -10.26 10.63
N PRO A 592 16.72 -9.53 10.72
CA PRO A 592 15.42 -10.14 11.05
C PRO A 592 14.80 -10.88 9.86
N TRP A 593 15.20 -10.52 8.64
CA TRP A 593 14.62 -11.04 7.40
C TRP A 593 15.65 -11.61 6.45
N VAL A 594 15.13 -12.42 5.53
CA VAL A 594 15.78 -12.72 4.25
C VAL A 594 14.97 -12.02 3.16
N PRO A 595 15.42 -10.88 2.63
CA PRO A 595 14.78 -10.23 1.49
C PRO A 595 14.81 -11.16 0.27
N GLN A 596 13.67 -11.38 -0.37
CA GLN A 596 13.54 -12.32 -1.48
C GLN A 596 13.47 -11.63 -2.83
N CYS A 597 12.45 -10.80 -3.00
CA CYS A 597 12.16 -10.15 -4.26
C CYS A 597 11.43 -8.81 -4.07
N THR A 598 11.48 -7.97 -5.10
CA THR A 598 10.52 -6.88 -5.30
C THR A 598 9.48 -7.35 -6.31
N LEU A 599 8.25 -6.84 -6.22
CA LEU A 599 7.21 -7.17 -7.19
C LEU A 599 7.33 -6.33 -8.45
N GLU A 600 6.80 -6.87 -9.54
CA GLU A 600 6.64 -6.16 -10.80
C GLU A 600 5.20 -6.35 -11.31
N TYR A 601 4.58 -5.27 -11.71
CA TYR A 601 3.38 -5.33 -12.51
C TYR A 601 3.74 -5.70 -13.95
N SER A 602 2.98 -6.61 -14.53
CA SER A 602 3.07 -6.91 -15.96
C SER A 602 1.67 -7.00 -16.54
N GLY A 603 1.35 -6.12 -17.47
CA GLY A 603 0.05 -6.06 -18.13
C GLY A 603 0.18 -5.94 -19.65
N VAL A 604 -0.85 -6.39 -20.33
CA VAL A 604 -1.00 -6.20 -21.77
C VAL A 604 -2.17 -5.26 -22.01
N ARG A 605 -1.99 -4.28 -22.89
CA ARG A 605 -3.02 -3.31 -23.28
C ARG A 605 -3.52 -3.52 -24.70
N SER A 606 -4.75 -3.10 -24.97
CA SER A 606 -5.31 -3.05 -26.32
C SER A 606 -4.65 -1.95 -27.16
N GLU A 607 -4.76 -2.04 -28.47
CA GLU A 607 -4.28 -1.01 -29.39
C GLU A 607 -5.07 0.30 -29.28
N ARG A 608 -6.30 0.24 -28.73
CA ARG A 608 -7.14 1.41 -28.49
C ARG A 608 -6.53 2.37 -27.46
N LEU A 609 -5.69 1.87 -26.52
CA LEU A 609 -5.11 2.69 -25.46
C LEU A 609 -3.88 3.43 -25.96
N VAL A 610 -4.02 4.73 -26.16
CA VAL A 610 -2.94 5.64 -26.60
C VAL A 610 -2.14 6.22 -25.45
N ARG A 611 -2.68 6.15 -24.23
CA ARG A 611 -2.02 6.51 -22.97
C ARG A 611 -2.38 5.46 -21.93
N PHE A 612 -1.38 4.89 -21.26
CA PHE A 612 -1.54 3.82 -20.27
C PHE A 612 -0.43 3.89 -19.22
N PRO A 613 -0.45 4.90 -18.33
CA PRO A 613 0.51 4.97 -17.23
C PRO A 613 0.13 4.01 -16.12
N ILE A 614 1.13 3.75 -15.26
CA ILE A 614 0.99 2.93 -14.07
C ILE A 614 1.14 3.86 -12.86
N ASP A 615 0.18 3.81 -11.94
CA ASP A 615 0.27 4.45 -10.63
C ASP A 615 1.14 3.59 -9.72
N GLN A 616 2.14 4.20 -9.08
CA GLN A 616 3.04 3.54 -8.15
C GLN A 616 2.91 4.08 -6.71
N ALA A 617 1.93 4.96 -6.44
CA ALA A 617 1.76 5.56 -5.12
C ALA A 617 1.08 4.62 -4.10
N LEU A 618 0.04 3.90 -4.53
CA LEU A 618 -0.77 3.04 -3.66
C LEU A 618 -0.71 1.55 -4.04
N ASP A 619 0.37 1.08 -4.52
CA ASP A 619 0.65 -0.21 -5.17
C ASP A 619 1.07 0.02 -6.63
N VAL A 620 0.84 -0.95 -7.52
CA VAL A 620 1.15 -0.80 -8.96
C VAL A 620 -0.05 -1.20 -9.78
N TRP A 621 -0.86 -0.20 -10.12
CA TRP A 621 -2.09 -0.39 -10.91
C TRP A 621 -2.10 0.51 -12.16
N PRO A 622 -2.82 0.12 -13.23
CA PRO A 622 -3.13 1.07 -14.29
C PRO A 622 -3.83 2.30 -13.75
N ALA A 623 -3.25 3.48 -13.94
CA ALA A 623 -3.79 4.75 -13.47
C ALA A 623 -5.04 5.13 -14.26
N LEU A 624 -6.22 4.71 -13.80
CA LEU A 624 -7.48 4.76 -14.55
C LEU A 624 -7.87 6.17 -15.01
N ASP A 625 -7.63 7.16 -14.17
CA ASP A 625 -7.89 8.57 -14.49
C ASP A 625 -6.93 9.13 -15.55
N GLN A 626 -5.79 8.49 -15.74
CA GLN A 626 -4.75 8.88 -16.69
C GLN A 626 -4.81 8.10 -18.01
N ILE A 627 -5.63 7.06 -18.11
CA ILE A 627 -5.79 6.26 -19.34
C ILE A 627 -6.58 7.05 -20.38
N ALA A 628 -6.11 7.01 -21.64
CA ALA A 628 -6.80 7.60 -22.77
C ALA A 628 -6.95 6.63 -23.94
N ILE A 629 -8.09 6.70 -24.60
CA ILE A 629 -8.47 5.90 -25.76
C ILE A 629 -8.26 6.73 -27.04
N ALA A 630 -7.88 6.06 -28.14
CA ALA A 630 -7.73 6.69 -29.44
C ALA A 630 -9.09 7.28 -29.90
N PRO A 631 -9.15 8.52 -30.39
CA PRO A 631 -10.38 9.11 -30.88
C PRO A 631 -11.03 8.25 -31.99
N GLY A 632 -12.33 7.98 -31.88
CA GLY A 632 -13.10 7.22 -32.87
C GLY A 632 -12.90 5.72 -32.85
N SER A 633 -12.36 5.16 -31.77
CA SER A 633 -12.16 3.71 -31.59
C SER A 633 -13.23 3.05 -30.69
N ASP A 634 -14.41 3.69 -30.53
CA ASP A 634 -15.57 3.11 -29.82
C ASP A 634 -16.21 1.96 -30.57
#